data_ca04831e19cb1e7127427a927beae0d9
#
_entry.id   ca04831e19cb1e7127427a927beae0d9
#
_cell.length_a   1.000
_cell.length_b   1.000
_cell.length_c   1.000
_cell.angle_alpha   90.00
_cell.angle_beta   90.00
_cell.angle_gamma   90.00
#
_symmetry.space_group_name_H-M   'P 1'
#
loop_
_entity.id
_entity.type
_entity.pdbx_description
1 polymer ?
#
loop_
_entity_poly.entity_id
_entity_poly.type
_entity_poly.pdbx_seq_one_letter_code
_entity_poly.pdbx_strand_id
1 'polypeptide(L)'
;MSNLNTLLEQAITIPEPNASDVGQLFMLHHGVGIDAQAMVSVGEHLAKIFPQAHIVSIQAPHACDMGRGAQWFSVQGVTEENRGERVSAQMPLFLSAIEAWQRKTGIGPEATALVGFSQGAIMSLESTQQQKSVAARVVSLSGRFVALPHVPELGTTLHMIHGKKDPVIHYGFCVKAAEHLVEEGADLTADVLPDLSHEINSEVLELMTKRLKEHIPAEVWRKAQAEALSSTPKG
;
A
#
# COMPACT_ATOMS: atom_id res chain seq x y z
N MET A 1 -0.16 -9.28 -24.08
CA MET A 1 -0.93 -8.25 -23.33
C MET A 1 -1.46 -8.92 -22.08
N SER A 2 -0.90 -8.61 -20.92
CA SER A 2 -1.51 -8.98 -19.63
C SER A 2 -2.79 -8.17 -19.53
N ASN A 3 -3.92 -8.83 -19.53
CA ASN A 3 -5.19 -8.16 -19.33
C ASN A 3 -5.60 -8.28 -17.84
N LEU A 4 -6.56 -7.49 -17.43
CA LEU A 4 -7.09 -7.49 -16.06
C LEU A 4 -7.52 -8.89 -15.60
N ASN A 5 -8.13 -9.70 -16.47
CA ASN A 5 -8.57 -11.05 -16.12
C ASN A 5 -7.40 -11.94 -15.67
N THR A 6 -6.27 -11.87 -16.34
CA THR A 6 -5.07 -12.63 -15.96
C THR A 6 -4.58 -12.24 -14.55
N LEU A 7 -4.60 -10.93 -14.20
CA LEU A 7 -4.24 -10.49 -12.85
C LEU A 7 -5.19 -11.03 -11.78
N LEU A 8 -6.49 -11.07 -12.08
CA LEU A 8 -7.49 -11.58 -11.15
C LEU A 8 -7.41 -13.11 -10.97
N GLU A 9 -7.13 -13.84 -12.06
CA GLU A 9 -7.00 -15.30 -12.05
C GLU A 9 -5.72 -15.77 -11.34
N GLN A 10 -4.62 -15.03 -11.45
CA GLN A 10 -3.34 -15.34 -10.82
C GLN A 10 -3.19 -14.82 -9.40
N ALA A 11 -4.18 -14.09 -8.90
CA ALA A 11 -4.16 -13.59 -7.54
C ALA A 11 -4.38 -14.74 -6.53
N ILE A 12 -3.68 -14.68 -5.41
CA ILE A 12 -3.79 -15.67 -4.32
C ILE A 12 -4.68 -15.07 -3.23
N THR A 13 -5.87 -15.63 -3.06
CA THR A 13 -6.72 -15.31 -1.91
C THR A 13 -6.19 -16.09 -0.69
N ILE A 14 -5.91 -15.37 0.37
CA ILE A 14 -5.49 -15.97 1.61
C ILE A 14 -6.77 -16.39 2.36
N PRO A 15 -6.90 -17.66 2.80
CA PRO A 15 -8.13 -18.19 3.37
C PRO A 15 -8.66 -17.30 4.48
N GLU A 16 -9.91 -16.91 4.35
CA GLU A 16 -10.63 -16.19 5.38
C GLU A 16 -10.91 -17.14 6.55
N PRO A 17 -10.73 -16.70 7.79
CA PRO A 17 -11.42 -17.35 8.90
C PRO A 17 -12.93 -17.22 8.63
N ASN A 18 -13.72 -18.23 8.96
CA ASN A 18 -15.17 -18.37 8.72
C ASN A 18 -16.02 -17.16 9.19
N ALA A 19 -15.80 -16.00 8.58
CA ALA A 19 -16.51 -14.78 8.89
C ALA A 19 -17.72 -14.64 7.96
N SER A 20 -18.91 -14.53 8.53
CA SER A 20 -20.14 -14.28 7.79
C SER A 20 -20.17 -12.88 7.15
N ASP A 21 -19.37 -11.92 7.67
CA ASP A 21 -19.38 -10.54 7.25
C ASP A 21 -17.94 -10.05 7.02
N VAL A 22 -17.54 -9.97 5.78
CA VAL A 22 -16.24 -9.38 5.39
C VAL A 22 -16.37 -7.85 5.40
N GLY A 23 -15.59 -7.19 6.26
CA GLY A 23 -15.67 -5.74 6.46
C GLY A 23 -14.48 -4.96 5.90
N GLN A 24 -13.41 -5.64 5.45
CA GLN A 24 -12.17 -5.01 4.99
C GLN A 24 -11.55 -5.78 3.83
N LEU A 25 -10.87 -5.07 2.94
CA LEU A 25 -10.08 -5.65 1.85
C LEU A 25 -8.61 -5.25 2.01
N PHE A 26 -7.72 -6.24 2.12
CA PHE A 26 -6.28 -6.03 2.02
C PHE A 26 -5.77 -6.57 0.69
N MET A 27 -5.09 -5.71 -0.08
CA MET A 27 -4.46 -6.08 -1.34
C MET A 27 -2.94 -5.98 -1.18
N LEU A 28 -2.25 -7.11 -1.40
CA LEU A 28 -0.82 -7.24 -1.20
C LEU A 28 -0.12 -7.20 -2.56
N HIS A 29 0.92 -6.36 -2.68
CA HIS A 29 1.65 -6.11 -3.92
C HIS A 29 3.13 -6.40 -3.72
N HIS A 30 3.63 -7.43 -4.38
CA HIS A 30 5.02 -7.90 -4.23
C HIS A 30 6.05 -7.03 -4.95
N GLY A 31 7.33 -7.21 -4.61
CA GLY A 31 8.47 -6.56 -5.26
C GLY A 31 8.84 -7.18 -6.61
N VAL A 32 9.75 -6.54 -7.35
CA VAL A 32 10.30 -7.06 -8.60
C VAL A 32 11.08 -8.36 -8.37
N GLY A 33 10.99 -9.30 -9.31
CA GLY A 33 11.76 -10.56 -9.29
C GLY A 33 11.20 -11.65 -8.38
N ILE A 34 10.13 -11.37 -7.67
CA ILE A 34 9.35 -12.33 -6.89
C ILE A 34 7.93 -12.39 -7.44
N ASP A 35 7.01 -13.07 -6.77
CA ASP A 35 5.64 -13.31 -7.22
C ASP A 35 4.64 -13.13 -6.08
N ALA A 36 3.35 -13.34 -6.37
CA ALA A 36 2.29 -13.21 -5.38
C ALA A 36 2.49 -14.16 -4.18
N GLN A 37 3.12 -15.31 -4.36
CA GLN A 37 3.39 -16.28 -3.27
C GLN A 37 4.29 -15.67 -2.19
N ALA A 38 5.19 -14.76 -2.55
CA ALA A 38 6.10 -14.12 -1.58
C ALA A 38 5.38 -13.24 -0.54
N MET A 39 4.16 -12.77 -0.83
CA MET A 39 3.39 -11.96 0.11
C MET A 39 2.38 -12.79 0.95
N VAL A 40 2.30 -14.09 0.74
CA VAL A 40 1.32 -14.94 1.44
C VAL A 40 1.57 -14.93 2.95
N SER A 41 2.83 -15.00 3.40
CA SER A 41 3.16 -14.94 4.84
C SER A 41 2.74 -13.60 5.50
N VAL A 42 2.83 -12.50 4.75
CA VAL A 42 2.31 -11.18 5.19
C VAL A 42 0.78 -11.25 5.33
N GLY A 43 0.12 -11.84 4.35
CA GLY A 43 -1.33 -12.03 4.38
C GLY A 43 -1.79 -12.93 5.52
N GLU A 44 -1.12 -14.05 5.77
CA GLU A 44 -1.39 -14.94 6.90
C GLU A 44 -1.20 -14.25 8.26
N HIS A 45 -0.21 -13.36 8.35
CA HIS A 45 -0.02 -12.54 9.53
C HIS A 45 -1.19 -11.57 9.72
N LEU A 46 -1.60 -10.87 8.65
CA LEU A 46 -2.74 -9.96 8.69
C LEU A 46 -4.07 -10.67 8.99
N ALA A 47 -4.30 -11.86 8.45
CA ALA A 47 -5.52 -12.64 8.68
C ALA A 47 -5.73 -13.00 10.17
N LYS A 48 -4.65 -13.25 10.90
CA LYS A 48 -4.71 -13.50 12.37
C LYS A 48 -5.14 -12.27 13.16
N ILE A 49 -4.88 -11.08 12.62
CA ILE A 49 -5.07 -9.80 13.30
C ILE A 49 -6.39 -9.14 12.89
N PHE A 50 -6.75 -9.31 11.62
CA PHE A 50 -7.97 -8.79 11.01
C PHE A 50 -8.83 -9.95 10.50
N PRO A 51 -9.48 -10.70 11.40
CA PRO A 51 -10.20 -11.93 11.04
C PRO A 51 -11.42 -11.70 10.15
N GLN A 52 -11.88 -10.46 9.98
CA GLN A 52 -12.97 -10.06 9.07
C GLN A 52 -12.46 -9.45 7.76
N ALA A 53 -11.17 -9.60 7.44
CA ALA A 53 -10.60 -9.07 6.23
C ALA A 53 -10.57 -10.10 5.11
N HIS A 54 -10.98 -9.68 3.91
CA HIS A 54 -10.62 -10.37 2.68
C HIS A 54 -9.21 -9.97 2.29
N ILE A 55 -8.31 -10.94 2.17
CA ILE A 55 -6.89 -10.67 1.89
C ILE A 55 -6.50 -11.34 0.59
N VAL A 56 -5.92 -10.57 -0.32
CA VAL A 56 -5.51 -11.05 -1.63
C VAL A 56 -4.11 -10.58 -1.99
N SER A 57 -3.25 -11.49 -2.41
CA SER A 57 -1.95 -11.18 -2.99
C SER A 57 -2.04 -11.14 -4.51
N ILE A 58 -1.70 -10.01 -5.09
CA ILE A 58 -1.84 -9.74 -6.52
C ILE A 58 -0.54 -10.07 -7.25
N GLN A 59 -0.63 -10.88 -8.29
CA GLN A 59 0.47 -11.15 -9.20
C GLN A 59 0.75 -9.94 -10.08
N ALA A 60 2.00 -9.48 -10.15
CA ALA A 60 2.39 -8.41 -11.06
C ALA A 60 2.25 -8.84 -12.54
N PRO A 61 1.93 -7.90 -13.47
CA PRO A 61 1.44 -8.25 -14.80
C PRO A 61 2.51 -8.75 -15.79
N HIS A 62 3.79 -8.51 -15.52
CA HIS A 62 4.86 -8.80 -16.48
C HIS A 62 5.86 -9.80 -15.90
N ALA A 63 6.39 -10.69 -16.77
CA ALA A 63 7.56 -11.47 -16.43
C ALA A 63 8.74 -10.54 -16.11
N CYS A 64 9.54 -10.90 -15.08
CA CYS A 64 10.67 -10.08 -14.69
C CYS A 64 11.80 -10.11 -15.74
N ASP A 65 12.30 -8.94 -16.11
CA ASP A 65 13.41 -8.78 -17.08
C ASP A 65 14.72 -9.40 -16.58
N MET A 66 14.86 -9.60 -15.28
CA MET A 66 16.06 -10.16 -14.65
C MET A 66 16.01 -11.67 -14.43
N GLY A 67 15.06 -12.36 -15.05
CA GLY A 67 15.00 -13.82 -15.11
C GLY A 67 13.79 -14.43 -14.41
N ARG A 68 13.74 -14.50 -13.09
CA ARG A 68 12.62 -15.17 -12.36
C ARG A 68 11.62 -14.17 -11.80
N GLY A 69 10.38 -14.68 -11.56
CA GLY A 69 9.30 -13.91 -10.95
C GLY A 69 8.66 -12.91 -11.89
N ALA A 70 8.03 -11.90 -11.33
CA ALA A 70 7.27 -10.90 -12.06
C ALA A 70 7.66 -9.47 -11.65
N GLN A 71 7.13 -8.50 -12.38
CA GLN A 71 7.36 -7.07 -12.16
C GLN A 71 6.14 -6.25 -12.53
N TRP A 72 5.95 -5.13 -11.83
CA TRP A 72 4.90 -4.17 -12.16
C TRP A 72 5.29 -3.33 -13.37
N PHE A 73 6.54 -2.93 -13.46
CA PHE A 73 7.14 -2.23 -14.60
C PHE A 73 8.58 -2.71 -14.80
N SER A 74 9.08 -2.58 -16.03
CA SER A 74 10.46 -2.97 -16.37
C SER A 74 11.48 -2.18 -15.55
N VAL A 75 12.47 -2.89 -14.98
CA VAL A 75 13.62 -2.27 -14.27
C VAL A 75 14.87 -2.21 -15.14
N GLN A 76 14.85 -2.83 -16.31
CA GLN A 76 15.99 -2.79 -17.23
C GLN A 76 16.19 -1.36 -17.76
N GLY A 77 17.35 -0.77 -17.47
CA GLY A 77 17.66 0.59 -17.86
C GLY A 77 16.76 1.65 -17.19
N VAL A 78 16.20 1.34 -15.99
CA VAL A 78 15.47 2.34 -15.22
C VAL A 78 16.42 3.40 -14.68
N THR A 79 16.04 4.67 -14.83
CA THR A 79 16.73 5.84 -14.27
C THR A 79 15.74 6.70 -13.50
N GLU A 80 16.22 7.72 -12.80
CA GLU A 80 15.32 8.67 -12.11
C GLU A 80 14.43 9.41 -13.11
N GLU A 81 14.95 9.74 -14.30
CA GLU A 81 14.22 10.50 -15.34
C GLU A 81 13.09 9.67 -15.99
N ASN A 82 13.27 8.36 -16.16
CA ASN A 82 12.30 7.52 -16.88
C ASN A 82 11.39 6.67 -15.96
N ARG A 83 11.68 6.64 -14.64
CA ARG A 83 10.89 5.84 -13.68
C ARG A 83 9.44 6.28 -13.65
N GLY A 84 9.18 7.58 -13.61
CA GLY A 84 7.83 8.14 -13.56
C GLY A 84 6.96 7.71 -14.74
N GLU A 85 7.49 7.75 -15.96
CA GLU A 85 6.81 7.30 -17.16
C GLU A 85 6.47 5.81 -17.09
N ARG A 86 7.41 4.97 -16.64
CA ARG A 86 7.18 3.51 -16.53
C ARG A 86 6.10 3.17 -15.51
N VAL A 87 6.10 3.84 -14.36
CA VAL A 87 5.07 3.68 -13.33
C VAL A 87 3.71 4.15 -13.86
N SER A 88 3.66 5.33 -14.46
CA SER A 88 2.42 5.90 -15.02
C SER A 88 1.81 5.02 -16.10
N ALA A 89 2.63 4.38 -16.94
CA ALA A 89 2.16 3.47 -17.98
C ALA A 89 1.44 2.23 -17.42
N GLN A 90 1.77 1.80 -16.20
CA GLN A 90 1.14 0.63 -15.54
C GLN A 90 0.00 1.02 -14.59
N MET A 91 -0.11 2.27 -14.21
CA MET A 91 -1.09 2.73 -13.23
C MET A 91 -2.54 2.42 -13.62
N PRO A 92 -2.99 2.59 -14.87
CA PRO A 92 -4.36 2.24 -15.25
C PRO A 92 -4.72 0.76 -14.99
N LEU A 93 -3.80 -0.16 -15.25
CA LEU A 93 -4.01 -1.58 -14.98
C LEU A 93 -4.01 -1.88 -13.48
N PHE A 94 -3.11 -1.24 -12.73
CA PHE A 94 -3.04 -1.36 -11.27
C PHE A 94 -4.33 -0.91 -10.60
N LEU A 95 -4.84 0.26 -10.97
CA LEU A 95 -6.11 0.80 -10.45
C LEU A 95 -7.30 -0.09 -10.83
N SER A 96 -7.34 -0.57 -12.10
CA SER A 96 -8.40 -1.47 -12.55
C SER A 96 -8.44 -2.79 -11.76
N ALA A 97 -7.29 -3.30 -11.33
CA ALA A 97 -7.22 -4.48 -10.48
C ALA A 97 -7.79 -4.20 -9.08
N ILE A 98 -7.46 -3.05 -8.49
CA ILE A 98 -8.02 -2.63 -7.18
C ILE A 98 -9.54 -2.53 -7.28
N GLU A 99 -10.06 -1.78 -8.24
CA GLU A 99 -11.50 -1.61 -8.43
C GLU A 99 -12.23 -2.93 -8.70
N ALA A 100 -11.61 -3.85 -9.45
CA ALA A 100 -12.20 -5.17 -9.72
C ALA A 100 -12.34 -6.00 -8.44
N TRP A 101 -11.34 -5.97 -7.56
CA TRP A 101 -11.42 -6.64 -6.26
C TRP A 101 -12.41 -5.97 -5.32
N GLN A 102 -12.50 -4.65 -5.30
CA GLN A 102 -13.53 -3.92 -4.56
C GLN A 102 -14.93 -4.32 -5.01
N ARG A 103 -15.18 -4.35 -6.33
CA ARG A 103 -16.46 -4.84 -6.87
C ARG A 103 -16.74 -6.30 -6.53
N LYS A 104 -15.73 -7.17 -6.61
CA LYS A 104 -15.86 -8.60 -6.34
C LYS A 104 -16.21 -8.88 -4.87
N THR A 105 -15.64 -8.11 -3.96
CA THR A 105 -15.85 -8.26 -2.51
C THR A 105 -17.01 -7.43 -1.96
N GLY A 106 -17.47 -6.42 -2.71
CA GLY A 106 -18.45 -5.43 -2.24
C GLY A 106 -17.86 -4.42 -1.25
N ILE A 107 -16.52 -4.37 -1.10
CA ILE A 107 -15.82 -3.49 -0.17
C ILE A 107 -15.29 -2.28 -0.93
N GLY A 108 -15.67 -1.08 -0.49
CA GLY A 108 -15.24 0.17 -1.12
C GLY A 108 -13.85 0.65 -0.71
N PRO A 109 -13.38 1.77 -1.31
CA PRO A 109 -12.09 2.38 -0.98
C PRO A 109 -11.89 2.69 0.50
N GLU A 110 -12.96 3.06 1.19
CA GLU A 110 -12.99 3.45 2.62
C GLU A 110 -12.62 2.30 3.58
N ALA A 111 -12.75 1.05 3.12
CA ALA A 111 -12.38 -0.15 3.87
C ALA A 111 -11.32 -1.00 3.16
N THR A 112 -10.64 -0.41 2.16
CA THR A 112 -9.53 -1.04 1.42
C THR A 112 -8.19 -0.57 1.98
N ALA A 113 -7.25 -1.50 2.14
CA ALA A 113 -5.85 -1.25 2.47
C ALA A 113 -4.94 -1.87 1.39
N LEU A 114 -3.99 -1.10 0.89
CA LEU A 114 -2.93 -1.56 0.00
C LEU A 114 -1.66 -1.78 0.82
N VAL A 115 -1.04 -2.94 0.71
CA VAL A 115 0.23 -3.26 1.36
C VAL A 115 1.23 -3.63 0.29
N GLY A 116 2.19 -2.77 0.03
CA GLY A 116 3.19 -2.99 -1.00
C GLY A 116 4.58 -3.20 -0.44
N PHE A 117 5.35 -4.06 -1.10
CA PHE A 117 6.78 -4.23 -0.85
C PHE A 117 7.58 -3.79 -2.07
N SER A 118 8.64 -2.98 -1.86
CA SER A 118 9.58 -2.58 -2.90
C SER A 118 8.86 -1.97 -4.12
N GLN A 119 8.93 -2.58 -5.30
CA GLN A 119 8.23 -2.13 -6.50
C GLN A 119 6.69 -2.09 -6.32
N GLY A 120 6.11 -3.06 -5.60
CA GLY A 120 4.69 -3.05 -5.24
C GLY A 120 4.33 -1.88 -4.31
N ALA A 121 5.25 -1.47 -3.43
CA ALA A 121 5.07 -0.28 -2.60
C ALA A 121 5.13 1.01 -3.43
N ILE A 122 6.00 1.09 -4.45
CA ILE A 122 6.01 2.22 -5.39
C ILE A 122 4.65 2.36 -6.06
N MET A 123 4.10 1.27 -6.62
CA MET A 123 2.79 1.29 -7.26
C MET A 123 1.67 1.69 -6.30
N SER A 124 1.69 1.16 -5.07
CA SER A 124 0.70 1.48 -4.04
C SER A 124 0.77 2.96 -3.60
N LEU A 125 1.97 3.50 -3.42
CA LEU A 125 2.15 4.92 -3.11
C LEU A 125 1.71 5.81 -4.28
N GLU A 126 2.12 5.52 -5.51
CA GLU A 126 1.76 6.31 -6.70
C GLU A 126 0.26 6.23 -7.03
N SER A 127 -0.46 5.19 -6.59
CA SER A 127 -1.91 5.13 -6.72
C SER A 127 -2.61 6.22 -5.89
N THR A 128 -1.96 6.74 -4.85
CA THR A 128 -2.49 7.85 -4.03
C THR A 128 -2.34 9.22 -4.71
N GLN A 129 -1.55 9.29 -5.77
CA GLN A 129 -1.32 10.51 -6.56
C GLN A 129 -2.35 10.68 -7.69
N GLN A 130 -3.35 9.81 -7.75
CA GLN A 130 -4.44 9.89 -8.71
C GLN A 130 -5.55 10.82 -8.20
N GLN A 131 -6.41 11.29 -9.10
CA GLN A 131 -7.50 12.22 -8.78
C GLN A 131 -8.55 11.68 -7.80
N LYS A 132 -8.59 10.36 -7.60
CA LYS A 132 -9.55 9.71 -6.71
C LYS A 132 -8.82 8.73 -5.80
N SER A 133 -9.10 8.82 -4.51
CA SER A 133 -8.59 7.85 -3.54
C SER A 133 -9.13 6.45 -3.86
N VAL A 134 -8.23 5.47 -3.91
CA VAL A 134 -8.56 4.06 -4.18
C VAL A 134 -8.50 3.19 -2.93
N ALA A 135 -7.98 3.73 -1.81
CA ALA A 135 -7.87 3.01 -0.55
C ALA A 135 -7.78 3.98 0.64
N ALA A 136 -8.34 3.58 1.78
CA ALA A 136 -8.24 4.34 3.03
C ALA A 136 -6.85 4.24 3.67
N ARG A 137 -6.12 3.16 3.40
CA ARG A 137 -4.79 2.89 3.94
C ARG A 137 -3.82 2.46 2.85
N VAL A 138 -2.60 2.99 2.89
CA VAL A 138 -1.49 2.49 2.09
C VAL A 138 -0.30 2.23 2.99
N VAL A 139 0.17 0.98 3.03
CA VAL A 139 1.38 0.57 3.74
C VAL A 139 2.48 0.36 2.72
N SER A 140 3.54 1.13 2.83
CA SER A 140 4.74 1.04 2.01
C SER A 140 5.87 0.38 2.80
N LEU A 141 6.25 -0.80 2.40
CA LEU A 141 7.40 -1.54 2.94
C LEU A 141 8.57 -1.40 1.98
N SER A 142 9.61 -0.68 2.37
CA SER A 142 10.81 -0.40 1.56
C SER A 142 10.50 0.17 0.16
N GLY A 143 9.49 1.05 0.08
CA GLY A 143 9.08 1.72 -1.15
C GLY A 143 9.54 3.18 -1.22
N ARG A 144 9.15 3.84 -2.31
CA ARG A 144 9.38 5.28 -2.52
C ARG A 144 8.34 5.85 -3.48
N PHE A 145 8.11 7.14 -3.42
CA PHE A 145 7.47 7.88 -4.52
C PHE A 145 8.46 8.12 -5.67
N VAL A 146 7.93 8.29 -6.88
CA VAL A 146 8.77 8.63 -8.07
C VAL A 146 9.23 10.08 -8.05
N ALA A 147 8.42 10.97 -7.47
CA ALA A 147 8.72 12.39 -7.25
C ALA A 147 8.27 12.78 -5.84
N LEU A 148 8.41 14.06 -5.46
CA LEU A 148 7.77 14.56 -4.23
C LEU A 148 6.26 14.46 -4.40
N PRO A 149 5.56 13.79 -3.48
CA PRO A 149 4.13 13.54 -3.62
C PRO A 149 3.30 14.76 -3.27
N HIS A 150 2.09 14.85 -3.82
CA HIS A 150 1.03 15.70 -3.28
C HIS A 150 0.31 15.00 -2.14
N VAL A 151 -0.34 15.78 -1.27
CA VAL A 151 -1.19 15.20 -0.22
C VAL A 151 -2.28 14.34 -0.87
N PRO A 152 -2.41 13.06 -0.47
CA PRO A 152 -3.49 12.23 -0.97
C PRO A 152 -4.84 12.88 -0.70
N GLU A 153 -5.82 12.64 -1.59
CA GLU A 153 -7.19 13.08 -1.34
C GLU A 153 -7.72 12.56 0.01
N LEU A 154 -8.67 13.28 0.55
CA LEU A 154 -9.24 13.09 1.88
C LEU A 154 -9.50 11.61 2.20
N GLY A 155 -8.95 11.16 3.31
CA GLY A 155 -9.22 9.86 3.90
C GLY A 155 -8.16 8.77 3.69
N THR A 156 -7.08 9.02 2.93
CA THR A 156 -5.99 8.05 2.82
C THR A 156 -4.90 8.32 3.86
N THR A 157 -4.67 7.35 4.74
CA THR A 157 -3.52 7.36 5.67
C THR A 157 -2.36 6.57 5.07
N LEU A 158 -1.16 7.11 5.13
CA LEU A 158 0.06 6.45 4.68
C LEU A 158 0.85 5.89 5.86
N HIS A 159 1.28 4.63 5.79
CA HIS A 159 2.22 4.03 6.71
C HIS A 159 3.49 3.64 5.96
N MET A 160 4.59 4.35 6.17
CA MET A 160 5.84 4.16 5.45
C MET A 160 6.87 3.53 6.39
N ILE A 161 7.30 2.30 6.10
CA ILE A 161 8.29 1.55 6.90
C ILE A 161 9.49 1.24 6.01
N HIS A 162 10.70 1.65 6.43
CA HIS A 162 11.90 1.51 5.62
C HIS A 162 13.11 1.10 6.46
N GLY A 163 13.98 0.27 5.87
CA GLY A 163 15.24 -0.11 6.48
C GLY A 163 16.34 0.93 6.27
N LYS A 164 17.06 1.32 7.32
CA LYS A 164 18.20 2.23 7.20
C LYS A 164 19.37 1.62 6.44
N LYS A 165 19.48 0.28 6.46
CA LYS A 165 20.53 -0.49 5.75
C LYS A 165 20.07 -1.01 4.38
N ASP A 166 18.94 -0.51 3.85
CA ASP A 166 18.41 -0.92 2.55
C ASP A 166 19.39 -0.56 1.41
N PRO A 167 19.97 -1.56 0.71
CA PRO A 167 20.91 -1.32 -0.38
C PRO A 167 20.24 -1.14 -1.74
N VAL A 168 18.92 -1.34 -1.84
CA VAL A 168 18.16 -1.31 -3.09
C VAL A 168 17.44 0.02 -3.28
N ILE A 169 16.69 0.45 -2.26
CA ILE A 169 16.03 1.75 -2.23
C ILE A 169 16.50 2.49 -0.98
N HIS A 170 17.24 3.58 -1.18
CA HIS A 170 17.76 4.35 -0.07
C HIS A 170 16.62 4.95 0.76
N TYR A 171 16.63 4.73 2.08
CA TYR A 171 15.59 5.19 3.02
C TYR A 171 15.35 6.72 2.99
N GLY A 172 16.33 7.49 2.55
CA GLY A 172 16.22 8.94 2.40
C GLY A 172 15.08 9.39 1.49
N PHE A 173 14.65 8.54 0.54
CA PHE A 173 13.45 8.82 -0.26
C PHE A 173 12.18 8.78 0.59
N CYS A 174 12.08 7.82 1.51
CA CYS A 174 10.98 7.72 2.46
C CYS A 174 10.96 8.92 3.40
N VAL A 175 12.10 9.27 3.99
CA VAL A 175 12.22 10.40 4.92
C VAL A 175 11.82 11.71 4.23
N LYS A 176 12.40 12.00 3.07
CA LYS A 176 12.12 13.23 2.32
C LYS A 176 10.65 13.36 1.92
N ALA A 177 10.04 12.27 1.49
CA ALA A 177 8.61 12.27 1.14
C ALA A 177 7.74 12.47 2.39
N ALA A 178 8.09 11.83 3.51
CA ALA A 178 7.35 11.96 4.76
C ALA A 178 7.44 13.39 5.34
N GLU A 179 8.63 13.98 5.37
CA GLU A 179 8.82 15.37 5.81
C GLU A 179 7.96 16.34 4.99
N HIS A 180 8.04 16.23 3.66
CA HIS A 180 7.22 17.04 2.75
C HIS A 180 5.72 16.86 2.98
N LEU A 181 5.24 15.61 3.08
CA LEU A 181 3.82 15.31 3.29
C LEU A 181 3.32 15.80 4.65
N VAL A 182 4.16 15.75 5.71
CA VAL A 182 3.83 16.31 7.03
C VAL A 182 3.66 17.82 6.96
N GLU A 183 4.56 18.52 6.26
CA GLU A 183 4.47 19.97 6.04
C GLU A 183 3.19 20.36 5.32
N GLU A 184 2.74 19.54 4.38
CA GLU A 184 1.49 19.71 3.62
C GLU A 184 0.23 19.22 4.39
N GLY A 185 0.38 18.68 5.60
CA GLY A 185 -0.73 18.26 6.46
C GLY A 185 -1.35 16.90 6.12
N ALA A 186 -0.61 16.02 5.45
CA ALA A 186 -1.04 14.66 5.19
C ALA A 186 -1.14 13.81 6.46
N ASP A 187 -2.01 12.81 6.44
CA ASP A 187 -2.12 11.82 7.51
C ASP A 187 -1.18 10.63 7.24
N LEU A 188 -0.09 10.54 8.00
CA LEU A 188 0.90 9.50 7.80
C LEU A 188 1.67 9.11 9.07
N THR A 189 2.30 7.94 9.00
CA THR A 189 3.41 7.55 9.89
C THR A 189 4.62 7.16 9.03
N ALA A 190 5.83 7.49 9.48
CA ALA A 190 7.06 7.10 8.82
C ALA A 190 8.04 6.54 9.85
N ASP A 191 8.49 5.33 9.61
CA ASP A 191 9.38 4.58 10.50
C ASP A 191 10.62 4.13 9.75
N VAL A 192 11.81 4.45 10.28
CA VAL A 192 13.10 4.01 9.75
C VAL A 192 13.75 3.07 10.76
N LEU A 193 13.82 1.78 10.40
CA LEU A 193 14.40 0.75 11.26
C LEU A 193 15.93 0.68 11.06
N PRO A 194 16.72 0.87 12.13
CA PRO A 194 18.17 1.10 12.01
C PRO A 194 18.93 -0.10 11.46
N ASP A 195 18.47 -1.33 11.73
CA ASP A 195 19.14 -2.55 11.37
C ASP A 195 18.50 -3.31 10.21
N LEU A 196 17.37 -2.87 9.72
CA LEU A 196 16.63 -3.47 8.62
C LEU A 196 17.32 -3.21 7.27
N SER A 197 17.43 -4.26 6.45
CA SER A 197 17.84 -4.23 5.05
C SER A 197 16.61 -4.12 4.13
N HIS A 198 16.71 -4.62 2.87
CA HIS A 198 15.61 -4.65 1.90
C HIS A 198 14.78 -5.94 2.05
N GLU A 199 14.03 -6.06 3.13
CA GLU A 199 13.30 -7.28 3.48
C GLU A 199 12.06 -6.98 4.34
N ILE A 200 11.20 -8.00 4.49
CA ILE A 200 10.09 -8.01 5.44
C ILE A 200 10.43 -9.07 6.50
N ASN A 201 10.77 -8.64 7.72
CA ASN A 201 11.01 -9.50 8.86
C ASN A 201 9.91 -9.36 9.93
N SER A 202 10.03 -10.04 11.06
CA SER A 202 9.05 -9.98 12.16
C SER A 202 8.86 -8.58 12.72
N GLU A 203 9.93 -7.79 12.84
CA GLU A 203 9.86 -6.41 13.35
C GLU A 203 9.01 -5.51 12.43
N VAL A 204 9.16 -5.67 11.10
CA VAL A 204 8.34 -4.97 10.11
C VAL A 204 6.86 -5.37 10.24
N LEU A 205 6.57 -6.66 10.39
CA LEU A 205 5.20 -7.17 10.54
C LEU A 205 4.53 -6.65 11.82
N GLU A 206 5.25 -6.65 12.94
CA GLU A 206 4.77 -6.13 14.22
C GLU A 206 4.50 -4.63 14.14
N LEU A 207 5.43 -3.86 13.56
CA LEU A 207 5.29 -2.41 13.40
C LEU A 207 4.14 -2.05 12.44
N MET A 208 4.03 -2.73 11.31
CA MET A 208 2.90 -2.58 10.38
C MET A 208 1.56 -2.82 11.10
N THR A 209 1.48 -3.90 11.86
CA THR A 209 0.29 -4.22 12.67
C THR A 209 -0.03 -3.12 13.65
N LYS A 210 0.96 -2.65 14.38
CA LYS A 210 0.80 -1.55 15.33
C LYS A 210 0.24 -0.31 14.65
N ARG A 211 0.82 0.10 13.51
CA ARG A 211 0.35 1.27 12.77
C ARG A 211 -1.08 1.11 12.25
N LEU A 212 -1.41 -0.05 11.71
CA LEU A 212 -2.77 -0.33 11.21
C LEU A 212 -3.83 -0.34 12.32
N LYS A 213 -3.49 -0.79 13.54
CA LYS A 213 -4.44 -0.91 14.66
C LYS A 213 -4.54 0.34 15.53
N GLU A 214 -3.42 1.01 15.78
CA GLU A 214 -3.33 2.05 16.81
C GLU A 214 -3.37 3.47 16.24
N HIS A 215 -3.09 3.64 14.93
CA HIS A 215 -3.16 4.96 14.32
C HIS A 215 -4.62 5.38 14.10
N ILE A 216 -5.00 6.49 14.71
CA ILE A 216 -6.32 7.10 14.51
C ILE A 216 -6.19 8.12 13.37
N PRO A 217 -6.91 7.95 12.24
CA PRO A 217 -6.84 8.88 11.12
C PRO A 217 -7.18 10.31 11.53
N ALA A 218 -6.47 11.27 10.97
CA ALA A 218 -6.69 12.69 11.21
C ALA A 218 -8.14 13.14 10.92
N GLU A 219 -8.78 12.49 9.94
CA GLU A 219 -10.18 12.74 9.62
C GLU A 219 -11.13 12.36 10.77
N VAL A 220 -10.86 11.25 11.46
CA VAL A 220 -11.66 10.81 12.63
C VAL A 220 -11.58 11.85 13.73
N TRP A 221 -10.38 12.37 14.00
CA TRP A 221 -10.19 13.46 14.98
C TRP A 221 -10.93 14.72 14.57
N ARG A 222 -10.85 15.14 13.30
CA ARG A 222 -11.57 16.31 12.79
C ARG A 222 -13.07 16.18 12.92
N LYS A 223 -13.64 15.02 12.60
CA LYS A 223 -15.08 14.74 12.77
C LYS A 223 -15.49 14.82 14.23
N ALA A 224 -14.76 14.19 15.13
CA ALA A 224 -15.05 14.23 16.57
C ALA A 224 -14.99 15.65 17.14
N GLN A 225 -14.04 16.48 16.73
CA GLN A 225 -13.96 17.89 17.12
C GLN A 225 -15.16 18.71 16.60
N ALA A 226 -15.56 18.51 15.34
CA ALA A 226 -16.69 19.20 14.75
C ALA A 226 -17.99 18.84 15.48
N GLU A 227 -18.22 17.58 15.81
CA GLU A 227 -19.36 17.10 16.58
C GLU A 227 -19.38 17.70 17.98
N ALA A 228 -18.23 17.70 18.68
CA ALA A 228 -18.12 18.30 20.02
C ALA A 228 -18.46 19.80 20.02
N LEU A 229 -17.99 20.55 19.02
CA LEU A 229 -18.30 21.98 18.87
C LEU A 229 -19.77 22.24 18.53
N SER A 230 -20.41 21.35 17.76
CA SER A 230 -21.83 21.49 17.39
C SER A 230 -22.79 21.14 18.55
N SER A 231 -22.33 20.31 19.49
CA SER A 231 -23.12 19.86 20.66
C SER A 231 -22.98 20.77 21.87
N THR A 232 -22.12 21.81 21.85
CA THR A 232 -22.01 22.77 22.92
C THR A 232 -23.24 23.68 22.90
N PRO A 233 -24.08 23.74 23.98
CA PRO A 233 -25.23 24.63 24.02
C PRO A 233 -24.76 26.07 23.86
N LYS A 234 -25.33 26.82 22.91
CA LYS A 234 -25.19 28.28 22.85
C LYS A 234 -25.85 28.84 24.11
N GLY A 235 -25.04 29.19 25.11
CA GLY A 235 -25.47 29.86 26.31
C GLY A 235 -26.04 31.26 26.05
#